data_85cf96828bac0f694c84650ed8d90c06
#
_entry.id   85cf96828bac0f694c84650ed8d90c06
#
_cell.length_a   1.000
_cell.length_b   1.000
_cell.length_c   1.000
_cell.angle_alpha   90.00
_cell.angle_beta   90.00
_cell.angle_gamma   90.00
#
_symmetry.space_group_name_H-M   'P 1'
#
loop_
_entity.id
_entity.type
_entity.pdbx_description
1 polymer ?
#
loop_
_entity_poly.entity_id
_entity_poly.type
_entity_poly.pdbx_seq_one_letter_code
_entity_poly.pdbx_strand_id
1 'polypeptide(L)' 'MEVRVNGVYHHFKGNDYRVLCIATDSTNLDKVVVYKSLKDGKVWVRPYEEFNSLVDKTKYPDVKQKYRFELK' A
#
# COMPACT_ATOMS: atom_id res chain seq x y z
N MET A 1 10.96 -3.76 2.21
CA MET A 1 10.90 -2.94 0.96
C MET A 1 10.64 -1.50 1.33
N GLU A 2 11.32 -0.58 0.71
CA GLU A 2 11.10 0.85 0.94
C GLU A 2 9.97 1.35 0.02
N VAL A 3 9.02 2.09 0.60
CA VAL A 3 7.90 2.65 -0.17
C VAL A 3 8.36 3.91 -0.89
N ARG A 4 8.12 3.98 -2.20
CA ARG A 4 8.55 5.10 -3.05
C ARG A 4 7.42 6.09 -3.28
N VAL A 5 7.65 7.36 -2.93
CA VAL A 5 6.73 8.45 -3.27
C VAL A 5 6.65 8.59 -4.79
N ASN A 6 5.44 8.81 -5.30
CA ASN A 6 5.10 8.84 -6.73
C ASN A 6 5.16 7.49 -7.44
N GLY A 7 5.56 6.41 -6.75
CA GLY A 7 5.53 5.08 -7.32
C GLY A 7 4.10 4.58 -7.50
N VAL A 8 3.89 3.78 -8.54
CA VAL A 8 2.61 3.10 -8.78
C VAL A 8 2.75 1.67 -8.26
N TYR A 9 1.84 1.28 -7.37
CA TYR A 9 1.85 -0.02 -6.73
C TYR A 9 0.60 -0.80 -7.10
N HIS A 10 0.76 -2.10 -7.31
CA HIS A 10 -0.33 -3.02 -7.58
C HIS A 10 -0.74 -3.73 -6.30
N HIS A 11 -2.01 -3.58 -5.89
CA HIS A 11 -2.57 -4.30 -4.76
C HIS A 11 -2.91 -5.74 -5.17
N PHE A 12 -2.67 -6.70 -4.29
CA PHE A 12 -2.90 -8.11 -4.62
C PHE A 12 -4.35 -8.43 -5.00
N LYS A 13 -5.30 -7.58 -4.63
CA LYS A 13 -6.72 -7.72 -5.01
C LYS A 13 -7.04 -7.09 -6.37
N GLY A 14 -6.07 -6.48 -7.05
CA GLY A 14 -6.19 -6.12 -8.44
C GLY A 14 -6.18 -4.65 -8.84
N ASN A 15 -6.22 -3.70 -7.91
CA ASN A 15 -6.20 -2.28 -8.25
C ASN A 15 -4.80 -1.69 -8.17
N ASP A 16 -4.57 -0.62 -8.94
CA ASP A 16 -3.32 0.13 -8.91
C ASP A 16 -3.50 1.45 -8.15
N TYR A 17 -2.44 1.85 -7.45
CA TYR A 17 -2.43 3.03 -6.60
C TYR A 17 -1.12 3.79 -6.76
N ARG A 18 -1.20 5.12 -6.69
CA ARG A 18 -0.01 5.97 -6.66
C ARG A 18 0.23 6.47 -5.25
N VAL A 19 1.44 6.30 -4.74
CA VAL A 19 1.82 6.84 -3.44
C VAL A 19 2.03 8.34 -3.58
N LEU A 20 1.28 9.13 -2.79
CA LEU A 20 1.35 10.58 -2.83
C LEU A 20 2.41 11.13 -1.88
N CYS A 21 2.46 10.59 -0.66
CA CYS A 21 3.45 11.01 0.33
C CYS A 21 3.49 10.00 1.47
N ILE A 22 4.53 10.13 2.30
CA ILE A 22 4.64 9.46 3.59
C ILE A 22 4.36 10.52 4.64
N ALA A 23 3.35 10.29 5.46
CA ALA A 23 2.91 11.24 6.49
C ALA A 23 3.12 10.67 7.89
N THR A 24 2.91 11.50 8.89
CA THR A 24 2.96 11.09 10.30
C THR A 24 1.56 11.19 10.87
N ASP A 25 1.09 10.12 11.51
CA ASP A 25 -0.17 10.13 12.24
C ASP A 25 0.01 10.98 13.50
N SER A 26 -0.75 12.07 13.62
CA SER A 26 -0.60 13.00 14.74
C SER A 26 -1.03 12.40 16.08
N THR A 27 -1.81 11.33 16.06
CA THR A 27 -2.30 10.68 17.29
C THR A 27 -1.21 9.83 17.95
N ASN A 28 -0.47 9.06 17.17
CA ASN A 28 0.51 8.09 17.69
C ASN A 28 1.92 8.28 17.16
N LEU A 29 2.12 9.25 16.27
CA LEU A 29 3.41 9.57 15.63
C LEU A 29 3.95 8.45 14.73
N ASP A 30 3.11 7.51 14.32
CA ASP A 30 3.51 6.46 13.39
C ASP A 30 3.52 6.98 11.96
N LYS A 31 4.38 6.37 11.13
CA LYS A 31 4.39 6.66 9.70
C LYS A 31 3.18 6.04 9.03
N VAL A 32 2.56 6.81 8.12
CA VAL A 32 1.48 6.31 7.27
C VAL A 32 1.80 6.60 5.81
N VAL A 33 1.31 5.73 4.93
CA VAL A 33 1.39 5.93 3.48
C VAL A 33 0.07 6.55 3.02
N VAL A 34 0.17 7.67 2.31
CA VAL A 34 -0.98 8.33 1.68
C VAL A 34 -0.93 7.97 0.20
N TYR A 35 -1.99 7.36 -0.30
CA TYR A 35 -2.00 6.85 -1.67
C TYR A 35 -3.36 7.02 -2.31
N LYS A 36 -3.35 7.08 -3.65
CA LYS A 36 -4.53 7.41 -4.44
C LYS A 36 -4.85 6.26 -5.39
N SER A 37 -6.10 5.83 -5.39
CA SER A 37 -6.59 4.85 -6.36
C SER A 37 -6.58 5.45 -7.76
N LEU A 38 -5.96 4.76 -8.71
CA LEU A 38 -5.97 5.20 -10.11
C LEU A 38 -7.29 4.89 -10.81
N LYS A 39 -8.14 4.09 -10.17
CA LYS A 39 -9.46 3.74 -10.72
C LYS A 39 -10.48 4.85 -10.48
N ASP A 40 -10.57 5.37 -9.27
CA ASP A 40 -11.64 6.31 -8.88
C ASP A 40 -11.12 7.61 -8.25
N GLY A 41 -9.81 7.77 -8.09
CA GLY A 41 -9.21 8.96 -7.53
C GLY A 41 -9.35 9.13 -6.03
N LYS A 42 -9.90 8.15 -5.32
CA LYS A 42 -9.98 8.21 -3.87
C LYS A 42 -8.60 8.17 -3.25
N VAL A 43 -8.40 8.99 -2.21
CA VAL A 43 -7.15 9.03 -1.45
C VAL A 43 -7.34 8.24 -0.16
N TRP A 44 -6.40 7.37 0.12
CA TRP A 44 -6.42 6.45 1.25
C TRP A 44 -5.17 6.65 2.10
N VAL A 45 -5.26 6.26 3.35
CA VAL A 45 -4.08 6.15 4.23
C VAL A 45 -4.02 4.76 4.82
N ARG A 46 -2.80 4.27 5.05
CA ARG A 46 -2.55 2.98 5.68
C ARG A 46 -1.26 3.07 6.47
N PRO A 47 -1.17 2.45 7.65
CA PRO A 47 0.11 2.40 8.37
C PRO A 47 1.22 1.87 7.46
N TYR A 48 2.40 2.48 7.56
CA TYR A 48 3.54 2.16 6.68
C TYR A 48 3.86 0.65 6.67
N GLU A 49 3.92 0.05 7.86
CA GLU A 49 4.26 -1.37 7.97
C GLU A 49 3.18 -2.25 7.36
N GLU A 50 1.92 -1.86 7.48
CA GLU A 50 0.81 -2.60 6.89
C GLU A 50 0.81 -2.48 5.37
N PHE A 51 1.07 -1.28 4.83
CA PHE A 51 1.22 -1.07 3.39
C PHE A 51 2.34 -1.98 2.83
N ASN A 52 3.42 -2.12 3.58
CA ASN A 52 4.61 -2.86 3.20
C ASN A 52 4.58 -4.32 3.67
N SER A 53 3.43 -4.83 4.09
CA SER A 53 3.30 -6.18 4.65
C SER A 53 3.19 -7.23 3.55
N LEU A 54 3.44 -8.47 3.96
CA LEU A 54 3.26 -9.63 3.10
C LEU A 54 1.78 -9.98 2.97
N VAL A 55 1.41 -10.59 1.85
CA VAL A 55 0.08 -11.18 1.70
C VAL A 55 -0.05 -12.35 2.66
N ASP A 56 -1.20 -12.42 3.36
CA ASP A 56 -1.51 -13.54 4.24
C ASP A 56 -1.85 -14.78 3.41
N LYS A 57 -0.89 -15.70 3.26
CA LYS A 57 -1.05 -16.89 2.44
C LYS A 57 -1.97 -17.93 3.06
N THR A 58 -2.24 -17.87 4.36
CA THR A 58 -3.26 -18.71 4.97
C THR A 58 -4.67 -18.30 4.54
N LYS A 59 -4.89 -17.00 4.41
CA LYS A 59 -6.18 -16.47 3.98
C LYS A 59 -6.33 -16.44 2.47
N TYR A 60 -5.23 -16.20 1.74
CA TYR A 60 -5.21 -16.07 0.28
C TYR A 60 -4.16 -17.00 -0.33
N PRO A 61 -4.36 -18.35 -0.25
CA PRO A 61 -3.31 -19.28 -0.66
C PRO A 61 -3.00 -19.28 -2.17
N ASP A 62 -3.95 -18.82 -2.98
CA ASP A 62 -3.78 -18.81 -4.44
C ASP A 62 -3.16 -17.51 -4.98
N VAL A 63 -2.95 -16.51 -4.14
CA VAL A 63 -2.33 -15.27 -4.55
C VAL A 63 -0.83 -15.48 -4.76
N LYS A 64 -0.34 -15.14 -5.95
CA LYS A 64 1.07 -15.30 -6.30
C LYS A 64 1.92 -14.12 -5.81
N GLN A 65 1.32 -12.95 -5.67
CA GLN A 65 2.01 -11.76 -5.22
C GLN A 65 2.48 -11.94 -3.78
N LYS A 66 3.73 -11.55 -3.50
CA LYS A 66 4.34 -11.71 -2.18
C LYS A 66 3.89 -10.63 -1.21
N TYR A 67 3.95 -9.38 -1.63
CA TYR A 67 3.59 -8.23 -0.80
C TYR A 67 2.18 -7.75 -1.10
N ARG A 68 1.53 -7.13 -0.09
CA ARG A 68 0.20 -6.53 -0.23
C ARG A 68 0.17 -5.54 -1.40
N PHE A 69 1.21 -4.72 -1.52
CA PHE A 69 1.41 -3.79 -2.62
C PHE A 69 2.78 -4.03 -3.22
N GLU A 70 2.86 -4.12 -4.53
CA GLU A 70 4.14 -4.28 -5.24
C GLU A 70 4.31 -3.20 -6.29
N LEU A 71 5.52 -2.64 -6.34
CA LEU A 71 5.87 -1.57 -7.28
C LEU A 71 5.80 -2.10 -8.71
N LYS A 72 5.15 -1.34 -9.57
CA LYS A 72 5.04 -1.68 -10.99
C LYS A 72 6.25 -1.20 -11.78
#